data_8851f135101fd02fa792814286a99a32
#
_entry.id   8851f135101fd02fa792814286a99a32
#
_cell.length_a   1.000
_cell.length_b   1.000
_cell.length_c   1.000
_cell.angle_alpha   90.00
_cell.angle_beta   90.00
_cell.angle_gamma   90.00
#
_symmetry.space_group_name_H-M   'P 1'
#
loop_
_entity.id
_entity.type
_entity.pdbx_description
1 polymer ?
#
loop_
_entity_poly.entity_id
_entity_poly.type
_entity_poly.pdbx_seq_one_letter_code
_entity_poly.pdbx_strand_id
1 'polypeptide(L)'
;WALGFSSNKYKVFVYDNSTKVREEFLNTVKSLYEDLSILKDISFNEIKSNIVICESIEDICKDATLIQESIIENLEEKQNIFIELDKFSNKETILASSSSYLLPSEIGSKIKQKDRCIVAHPALPPHVVPFVEICPSKQTSDFIIEKAKKIYKSAEYIPIILKKEIEGFVLNRLQGALLNEAVR
;
A
#
# COMPACT_ATOMS: atom_id res chain seq x y z
N TRP A 1 2.14 1.32 -6.53
CA TRP A 1 2.88 0.41 -5.65
C TRP A 1 3.59 -0.71 -6.42
N ALA A 2 2.90 -1.47 -7.27
CA ALA A 2 3.48 -2.62 -7.94
C ALA A 2 4.77 -2.27 -8.70
N LEU A 3 4.79 -1.15 -9.42
CA LEU A 3 5.98 -0.66 -10.12
C LEU A 3 7.11 -0.32 -9.15
N GLY A 4 6.84 0.37 -8.05
CA GLY A 4 7.83 0.73 -7.05
C GLY A 4 8.47 -0.48 -6.36
N PHE A 5 7.65 -1.45 -5.92
CA PHE A 5 8.17 -2.67 -5.29
C PHE A 5 8.91 -3.58 -6.28
N SER A 6 8.35 -3.81 -7.48
CA SER A 6 8.97 -4.70 -8.47
C SER A 6 10.30 -4.15 -9.01
N SER A 7 10.45 -2.83 -9.12
CA SER A 7 11.72 -2.18 -9.48
C SER A 7 12.81 -2.36 -8.42
N ASN A 8 12.45 -2.70 -7.19
CA ASN A 8 13.35 -3.01 -6.09
C ASN A 8 13.47 -4.52 -5.83
N LYS A 9 13.22 -5.35 -6.86
CA LYS A 9 13.36 -6.82 -6.87
C LYS A 9 12.42 -7.56 -5.92
N TYR A 10 11.36 -6.90 -5.43
CA TYR A 10 10.30 -7.60 -4.73
C TYR A 10 9.44 -8.38 -5.72
N LYS A 11 9.08 -9.60 -5.36
CA LYS A 11 8.04 -10.35 -6.06
C LYS A 11 6.69 -9.78 -5.65
N VAL A 12 5.93 -9.28 -6.62
CA VAL A 12 4.66 -8.58 -6.41
C VAL A 12 3.53 -9.40 -7.00
N PHE A 13 2.64 -9.85 -6.14
CA PHE A 13 1.41 -10.54 -6.53
C PHE A 13 0.29 -9.51 -6.61
N VAL A 14 -0.44 -9.49 -7.71
CA VAL A 14 -1.47 -8.49 -7.99
C VAL A 14 -2.80 -9.17 -8.23
N TYR A 15 -3.83 -8.68 -7.58
CA TYR A 15 -5.21 -9.09 -7.79
C TYR A 15 -6.12 -7.87 -7.90
N ASP A 16 -7.10 -7.95 -8.77
CA ASP A 16 -8.25 -7.04 -8.86
C ASP A 16 -9.50 -7.89 -9.15
N ASN A 17 -10.66 -7.48 -8.65
CA ASN A 17 -11.91 -8.21 -8.90
C ASN A 17 -12.36 -8.14 -10.37
N SER A 18 -11.93 -7.12 -11.11
CA SER A 18 -12.19 -6.96 -12.54
C SER A 18 -11.18 -7.73 -13.38
N THR A 19 -11.66 -8.73 -14.13
CA THR A 19 -10.84 -9.47 -15.11
C THR A 19 -10.19 -8.53 -16.13
N LYS A 20 -10.93 -7.54 -16.61
CA LYS A 20 -10.40 -6.54 -17.54
C LYS A 20 -9.22 -5.76 -16.95
N VAL A 21 -9.30 -5.34 -15.68
CA VAL A 21 -8.19 -4.65 -15.01
C VAL A 21 -6.98 -5.57 -14.90
N ARG A 22 -7.16 -6.85 -14.56
CA ARG A 22 -6.08 -7.82 -14.49
C ARG A 22 -5.39 -8.04 -15.85
N GLU A 23 -6.17 -8.16 -16.93
CA GLU A 23 -5.65 -8.32 -18.31
C GLU A 23 -4.85 -7.10 -18.79
N GLU A 24 -5.31 -5.89 -18.44
CA GLU A 24 -4.69 -4.62 -18.84
C GLU A 24 -3.58 -4.17 -17.89
N PHE A 25 -3.40 -4.83 -16.74
CA PHE A 25 -2.52 -4.37 -15.65
C PHE A 25 -1.07 -4.11 -16.11
N LEU A 26 -0.47 -5.04 -16.86
CA LEU A 26 0.91 -4.88 -17.32
C LEU A 26 1.07 -3.74 -18.34
N ASN A 27 0.03 -3.42 -19.11
CA ASN A 27 0.04 -2.27 -20.00
C ASN A 27 0.02 -0.96 -19.19
N THR A 28 -0.77 -0.91 -18.12
CA THR A 28 -0.77 0.21 -17.19
C THR A 28 0.59 0.38 -16.50
N VAL A 29 1.19 -0.71 -16.03
CA VAL A 29 2.54 -0.67 -15.45
C VAL A 29 3.57 -0.18 -16.46
N LYS A 30 3.46 -0.58 -17.74
CA LYS A 30 4.36 -0.15 -18.81
C LYS A 30 4.25 1.35 -19.09
N SER A 31 3.05 1.93 -19.09
CA SER A 31 2.88 3.36 -19.27
C SER A 31 3.49 4.19 -18.13
N LEU A 32 3.37 3.70 -16.89
CA LEU A 32 3.96 4.35 -15.71
C LEU A 32 5.49 4.14 -15.61
N TYR A 33 6.01 3.10 -16.26
CA TYR A 33 7.45 2.82 -16.30
C TYR A 33 8.24 3.93 -17.00
N GLU A 34 7.65 4.66 -17.95
CA GLU A 34 8.30 5.78 -18.65
C GLU A 34 8.80 6.83 -17.64
N ASP A 35 7.99 7.17 -16.65
CA ASP A 35 8.38 8.12 -15.59
C ASP A 35 9.51 7.55 -14.71
N LEU A 36 9.42 6.27 -14.34
CA LEU A 36 10.42 5.62 -13.50
C LEU A 36 11.76 5.47 -14.22
N SER A 37 11.76 5.18 -15.54
CA SER A 37 12.96 4.98 -16.33
C SER A 37 13.87 6.21 -16.42
N ILE A 38 13.32 7.40 -16.17
CA ILE A 38 14.09 8.66 -16.06
C ILE A 38 14.90 8.69 -14.75
N LEU A 39 14.36 8.07 -13.71
CA LEU A 39 14.90 8.12 -12.35
C LEU A 39 15.76 6.90 -11.99
N LYS A 40 15.55 5.77 -12.66
CA LYS A 40 16.17 4.50 -12.30
C LYS A 40 16.58 3.71 -13.54
N ASP A 41 17.84 3.28 -13.57
CA ASP A 41 18.37 2.40 -14.62
C ASP A 41 17.95 0.96 -14.38
N ILE A 42 16.75 0.63 -14.83
CA ILE A 42 16.17 -0.73 -14.76
C ILE A 42 15.32 -0.98 -16.02
N SER A 43 15.39 -2.15 -16.58
CA SER A 43 14.58 -2.50 -17.75
C SER A 43 13.14 -2.87 -17.37
N PHE A 44 12.18 -2.59 -18.28
CA PHE A 44 10.79 -3.03 -18.07
C PHE A 44 10.66 -4.55 -17.93
N ASN A 45 11.53 -5.31 -18.63
CA ASN A 45 11.51 -6.78 -18.56
C ASN A 45 11.87 -7.29 -17.15
N GLU A 46 12.83 -6.64 -16.48
CA GLU A 46 13.17 -6.97 -15.08
C GLU A 46 11.99 -6.68 -14.14
N ILE A 47 11.34 -5.54 -14.29
CA ILE A 47 10.14 -5.18 -13.52
C ILE A 47 9.03 -6.20 -13.75
N LYS A 48 8.71 -6.48 -15.04
CA LYS A 48 7.66 -7.42 -15.42
C LYS A 48 7.90 -8.82 -14.86
N SER A 49 9.16 -9.29 -14.84
CA SER A 49 9.50 -10.63 -14.30
C SER A 49 9.21 -10.78 -12.81
N ASN A 50 9.11 -9.68 -12.09
CA ASN A 50 8.78 -9.65 -10.67
C ASN A 50 7.28 -9.51 -10.38
N ILE A 51 6.42 -9.34 -11.41
CA ILE A 51 4.98 -9.17 -11.24
C ILE A 51 4.25 -10.45 -11.63
N VAL A 52 3.37 -10.91 -10.76
CA VAL A 52 2.48 -12.06 -10.98
C VAL A 52 1.04 -11.60 -10.83
N ILE A 53 0.24 -11.78 -11.89
CA ILE A 53 -1.20 -11.52 -11.85
C ILE A 53 -1.89 -12.76 -11.27
N CYS A 54 -2.66 -12.58 -10.23
CA CYS A 54 -3.39 -13.64 -9.52
C CYS A 54 -4.88 -13.60 -9.83
N GLU A 55 -5.54 -14.74 -9.70
CA GLU A 55 -6.96 -14.90 -10.00
C GLU A 55 -7.83 -14.82 -8.73
N SER A 56 -7.21 -14.89 -7.54
CA SER A 56 -7.93 -14.86 -6.28
C SER A 56 -7.18 -14.09 -5.19
N ILE A 57 -7.95 -13.68 -4.16
CA ILE A 57 -7.39 -13.10 -2.93
C ILE A 57 -6.53 -14.13 -2.18
N GLU A 58 -6.93 -15.40 -2.19
CA GLU A 58 -6.17 -16.47 -1.55
C GLU A 58 -4.76 -16.59 -2.15
N ASP A 59 -4.63 -16.48 -3.48
CA ASP A 59 -3.33 -16.57 -4.16
C ASP A 59 -2.38 -15.45 -3.75
N ILE A 60 -2.86 -14.21 -3.61
CA ILE A 60 -2.02 -13.10 -3.16
C ILE A 60 -1.64 -13.18 -1.69
N CYS A 61 -2.44 -13.88 -0.87
CA CYS A 61 -2.22 -13.98 0.57
C CYS A 61 -1.20 -15.05 0.97
N LYS A 62 -1.03 -16.09 0.15
CA LYS A 62 -0.36 -17.35 0.50
C LYS A 62 1.05 -17.16 1.09
N ASP A 63 1.88 -16.35 0.45
CA ASP A 63 3.27 -16.11 0.84
C ASP A 63 3.57 -14.61 1.06
N ALA A 64 2.53 -13.79 1.19
CA ALA A 64 2.69 -12.36 1.33
C ALA A 64 3.29 -11.97 2.68
N THR A 65 4.33 -11.15 2.65
CA THR A 65 4.89 -10.50 3.84
C THR A 65 4.19 -9.18 4.15
N LEU A 66 3.74 -8.49 3.10
CA LEU A 66 2.98 -7.24 3.13
C LEU A 66 1.89 -7.32 2.07
N ILE A 67 0.68 -6.96 2.41
CA ILE A 67 -0.43 -6.75 1.47
C ILE A 67 -0.77 -5.27 1.48
N GLN A 68 -0.71 -4.63 0.31
CA GLN A 68 -1.04 -3.23 0.11
C GLN A 68 -2.40 -3.12 -0.57
N GLU A 69 -3.45 -2.86 0.18
CA GLU A 69 -4.79 -2.65 -0.33
C GLU A 69 -4.91 -1.25 -0.96
N SER A 70 -5.53 -1.18 -2.12
CA SER A 70 -5.70 0.06 -2.90
C SER A 70 -7.06 0.09 -3.63
N ILE A 71 -8.12 -0.44 -3.01
CA ILE A 71 -9.48 -0.39 -3.55
C ILE A 71 -10.09 1.01 -3.33
N ILE A 72 -11.35 1.18 -3.76
CA ILE A 72 -12.08 2.45 -3.60
C ILE A 72 -12.10 2.94 -2.16
N GLU A 73 -12.17 4.25 -1.95
CA GLU A 73 -12.17 4.88 -0.62
C GLU A 73 -13.57 4.80 0.01
N ASN A 74 -13.94 3.59 0.42
CA ASN A 74 -15.19 3.26 1.09
C ASN A 74 -14.91 2.35 2.30
N LEU A 75 -15.35 2.76 3.50
CA LEU A 75 -15.04 2.05 4.73
C LEU A 75 -15.57 0.60 4.74
N GLU A 76 -16.81 0.40 4.30
CA GLU A 76 -17.43 -0.93 4.30
C GLU A 76 -16.70 -1.89 3.35
N GLU A 77 -16.36 -1.43 2.14
CA GLU A 77 -15.61 -2.22 1.17
C GLU A 77 -14.22 -2.59 1.69
N LYS A 78 -13.52 -1.61 2.31
CA LYS A 78 -12.21 -1.87 2.92
C LYS A 78 -12.31 -2.84 4.11
N GLN A 79 -13.33 -2.74 4.94
CA GLN A 79 -13.57 -3.70 6.03
C GLN A 79 -13.83 -5.11 5.49
N ASN A 80 -14.62 -5.23 4.42
CA ASN A 80 -14.94 -6.52 3.81
C ASN A 80 -13.70 -7.19 3.23
N ILE A 81 -12.89 -6.45 2.46
CA ILE A 81 -11.65 -7.01 1.92
C ILE A 81 -10.65 -7.36 3.03
N PHE A 82 -10.54 -6.55 4.10
CA PHE A 82 -9.66 -6.84 5.23
C PHE A 82 -10.06 -8.11 5.99
N ILE A 83 -11.35 -8.44 6.07
CA ILE A 83 -11.83 -9.72 6.64
C ILE A 83 -11.28 -10.90 5.80
N GLU A 84 -11.34 -10.81 4.48
CA GLU A 84 -10.82 -11.86 3.60
C GLU A 84 -9.29 -11.96 3.68
N LEU A 85 -8.60 -10.83 3.67
CA LEU A 85 -7.14 -10.78 3.83
C LEU A 85 -6.71 -11.38 5.18
N ASP A 86 -7.41 -11.06 6.28
CA ASP A 86 -7.14 -11.62 7.61
C ASP A 86 -7.35 -13.14 7.67
N LYS A 87 -8.33 -13.65 6.92
CA LYS A 87 -8.65 -15.07 6.84
C LYS A 87 -7.57 -15.88 6.10
N PHE A 88 -7.05 -15.37 5.00
CA PHE A 88 -6.20 -16.14 4.08
C PHE A 88 -4.70 -15.89 4.27
N SER A 89 -4.31 -14.77 4.87
CA SER A 89 -2.89 -14.45 5.06
C SER A 89 -2.31 -15.00 6.37
N ASN A 90 -0.98 -15.15 6.40
CA ASN A 90 -0.25 -15.54 7.60
C ASN A 90 -0.39 -14.48 8.70
N LYS A 91 -0.30 -14.91 9.96
CA LYS A 91 -0.46 -14.03 11.14
C LYS A 91 0.54 -12.86 11.18
N GLU A 92 1.71 -13.03 10.59
CA GLU A 92 2.76 -12.02 10.55
C GLU A 92 2.71 -11.16 9.27
N THR A 93 1.75 -11.41 8.36
CA THR A 93 1.57 -10.59 7.16
C THR A 93 1.02 -9.23 7.55
N ILE A 94 1.68 -8.16 7.12
CA ILE A 94 1.20 -6.80 7.33
C ILE A 94 0.00 -6.55 6.42
N LEU A 95 -1.10 -6.07 6.97
CA LEU A 95 -2.26 -5.60 6.23
C LEU A 95 -2.25 -4.07 6.19
N ALA A 96 -1.82 -3.52 5.06
CA ALA A 96 -1.69 -2.09 4.85
C ALA A 96 -2.77 -1.57 3.89
N SER A 97 -3.45 -0.49 4.26
CA SER A 97 -4.35 0.23 3.35
C SER A 97 -3.66 1.46 2.77
N SER A 98 -3.94 1.78 1.50
CA SER A 98 -3.53 3.03 0.86
C SER A 98 -4.52 4.17 1.11
N SER A 99 -5.45 4.02 2.04
CA SER A 99 -6.44 5.05 2.35
C SER A 99 -5.78 6.41 2.60
N SER A 100 -6.40 7.45 2.05
CA SER A 100 -5.96 8.84 2.25
C SER A 100 -6.65 9.53 3.42
N TYR A 101 -7.66 8.88 4.02
CA TYR A 101 -8.51 9.49 5.04
C TYR A 101 -8.92 8.54 6.15
N LEU A 102 -9.35 7.29 5.82
CA LEU A 102 -9.88 6.33 6.79
C LEU A 102 -8.79 5.82 7.73
N LEU A 103 -9.12 5.70 9.02
CA LEU A 103 -8.17 5.31 10.05
C LEU A 103 -7.95 3.77 10.07
N PRO A 104 -6.74 3.30 10.38
CA PRO A 104 -6.48 1.86 10.47
C PRO A 104 -7.33 1.15 11.52
N SER A 105 -7.71 1.82 12.63
CA SER A 105 -8.63 1.27 13.63
C SER A 105 -10.05 1.06 13.10
N GLU A 106 -10.52 1.89 12.17
CA GLU A 106 -11.82 1.76 11.52
C GLU A 106 -11.80 0.64 10.48
N ILE A 107 -10.80 0.65 9.58
CA ILE A 107 -10.61 -0.37 8.54
C ILE A 107 -10.46 -1.76 9.17
N GLY A 108 -9.59 -1.88 10.19
CA GLY A 108 -9.32 -3.13 10.89
C GLY A 108 -10.34 -3.49 11.97
N SER A 109 -11.46 -2.78 12.11
CA SER A 109 -12.39 -2.99 13.24
C SER A 109 -13.02 -4.37 13.28
N LYS A 110 -13.25 -5.00 12.12
CA LYS A 110 -13.93 -6.29 11.96
C LYS A 110 -12.99 -7.50 11.84
N ILE A 111 -11.67 -7.30 11.70
CA ILE A 111 -10.71 -8.41 11.61
C ILE A 111 -10.36 -8.97 13.00
N LYS A 112 -9.87 -10.21 13.02
CA LYS A 112 -9.48 -10.89 14.27
C LYS A 112 -8.12 -10.42 14.78
N GLN A 113 -7.15 -10.26 13.87
CA GLN A 113 -5.77 -9.91 14.20
C GLN A 113 -5.50 -8.43 13.87
N LYS A 114 -6.00 -7.55 14.74
CA LYS A 114 -5.95 -6.09 14.56
C LYS A 114 -4.55 -5.50 14.73
N ASP A 115 -3.68 -6.25 15.38
CA ASP A 115 -2.30 -5.85 15.70
C ASP A 115 -1.39 -5.75 14.47
N ARG A 116 -1.83 -6.23 13.30
CA ARG A 116 -1.11 -6.19 12.02
C ARG A 116 -1.69 -5.25 10.96
N CYS A 117 -2.73 -4.49 11.33
CA CYS A 117 -3.38 -3.52 10.47
C CYS A 117 -2.71 -2.14 10.58
N ILE A 118 -2.38 -1.53 9.45
CA ILE A 118 -1.86 -0.18 9.33
C ILE A 118 -2.51 0.54 8.14
N VAL A 119 -2.40 1.84 8.11
CA VAL A 119 -2.47 2.59 6.86
C VAL A 119 -1.05 2.93 6.41
N ALA A 120 -0.76 2.71 5.14
CA ALA A 120 0.47 3.14 4.49
C ALA A 120 0.10 4.06 3.32
N HIS A 121 -0.05 5.34 3.65
CA HIS A 121 -0.51 6.39 2.75
C HIS A 121 0.65 6.93 1.91
N PRO A 122 0.63 6.75 0.57
CA PRO A 122 1.72 7.25 -0.29
C PRO A 122 1.53 8.71 -0.65
N ALA A 123 2.62 9.42 -0.91
CA ALA A 123 2.57 10.56 -1.81
C ALA A 123 2.41 10.05 -3.26
N LEU A 124 1.63 10.77 -4.07
CA LEU A 124 1.34 10.36 -5.45
C LEU A 124 2.20 11.13 -6.46
N PRO A 125 2.67 10.44 -7.50
CA PRO A 125 2.58 9.00 -7.76
C PRO A 125 3.69 8.23 -7.02
N PRO A 126 3.39 7.07 -6.38
CA PRO A 126 4.31 6.40 -5.46
C PRO A 126 5.56 5.79 -6.09
N HIS A 127 5.61 5.65 -7.41
CA HIS A 127 6.80 5.16 -8.13
C HIS A 127 7.80 6.29 -8.44
N VAL A 128 7.41 7.55 -8.26
CA VAL A 128 8.26 8.74 -8.47
C VAL A 128 8.53 9.45 -7.15
N VAL A 129 7.52 9.57 -6.29
CA VAL A 129 7.65 10.24 -4.98
C VAL A 129 7.81 9.17 -3.90
N PRO A 130 9.03 8.91 -3.43
CA PRO A 130 9.30 7.77 -2.54
C PRO A 130 8.93 8.09 -1.08
N PHE A 131 7.78 8.67 -0.84
CA PHE A 131 7.31 9.05 0.49
C PHE A 131 6.09 8.24 0.88
N VAL A 132 6.07 7.70 2.10
CA VAL A 132 4.94 6.96 2.67
C VAL A 132 4.74 7.30 4.14
N GLU A 133 3.52 7.66 4.51
CA GLU A 133 3.12 7.81 5.90
C GLU A 133 2.60 6.47 6.41
N ILE A 134 3.21 5.95 7.46
CA ILE A 134 2.75 4.74 8.14
C ILE A 134 1.98 5.17 9.39
N CYS A 135 0.67 4.98 9.35
CA CYS A 135 -0.22 5.27 10.47
C CYS A 135 -0.61 3.94 11.15
N PRO A 136 -0.07 3.64 12.33
CA PRO A 136 -0.53 2.52 13.14
C PRO A 136 -1.77 2.89 13.94
N SER A 137 -2.61 1.91 14.27
CA SER A 137 -3.64 2.03 15.30
C SER A 137 -3.04 1.82 16.70
N LYS A 138 -3.83 2.06 17.74
CA LYS A 138 -3.45 1.71 19.12
C LYS A 138 -3.24 0.20 19.34
N GLN A 139 -3.79 -0.63 18.46
CA GLN A 139 -3.69 -2.09 18.53
C GLN A 139 -2.53 -2.65 17.71
N THR A 140 -1.97 -1.84 16.80
CA THR A 140 -0.85 -2.27 15.95
C THR A 140 0.38 -2.54 16.80
N SER A 141 0.98 -3.72 16.65
CA SER A 141 2.16 -4.10 17.43
C SER A 141 3.42 -3.38 16.94
N ASP A 142 4.35 -3.10 17.87
CA ASP A 142 5.65 -2.51 17.54
C ASP A 142 6.43 -3.37 16.53
N PHE A 143 6.28 -4.69 16.61
CA PHE A 143 6.87 -5.61 15.65
C PHE A 143 6.41 -5.32 14.21
N ILE A 144 5.10 -5.13 14.00
CA ILE A 144 4.52 -4.82 12.69
C ILE A 144 4.97 -3.43 12.20
N ILE A 145 5.03 -2.44 13.09
CA ILE A 145 5.49 -1.09 12.74
C ILE A 145 6.94 -1.12 12.24
N GLU A 146 7.83 -1.77 12.98
CA GLU A 146 9.25 -1.86 12.59
C GLU A 146 9.45 -2.75 11.35
N LYS A 147 8.65 -3.81 11.19
CA LYS A 147 8.66 -4.65 9.99
C LYS A 147 8.21 -3.86 8.75
N ALA A 148 7.11 -3.11 8.86
CA ALA A 148 6.62 -2.24 7.79
C ALA A 148 7.67 -1.20 7.38
N LYS A 149 8.23 -0.49 8.36
CA LYS A 149 9.29 0.50 8.16
C LYS A 149 10.49 -0.08 7.40
N LYS A 150 10.93 -1.30 7.76
CA LYS A 150 12.04 -1.99 7.07
C LYS A 150 11.68 -2.33 5.63
N ILE A 151 10.47 -2.86 5.38
CA ILE A 151 10.03 -3.25 4.03
C ILE A 151 9.94 -2.03 3.12
N TYR A 152 9.24 -0.96 3.54
CA TYR A 152 9.16 0.24 2.72
C TYR A 152 10.53 0.87 2.47
N LYS A 153 11.39 0.92 3.51
CA LYS A 153 12.75 1.45 3.35
C LYS A 153 13.60 0.61 2.38
N SER A 154 13.50 -0.71 2.41
CA SER A 154 14.24 -1.58 1.47
C SER A 154 13.67 -1.55 0.05
N ALA A 155 12.43 -1.11 -0.11
CA ALA A 155 11.84 -0.77 -1.41
C ALA A 155 12.09 0.71 -1.81
N GLU A 156 13.08 1.36 -1.18
CA GLU A 156 13.54 2.74 -1.44
C GLU A 156 12.50 3.83 -1.13
N TYR A 157 11.46 3.51 -0.35
CA TYR A 157 10.57 4.53 0.20
C TYR A 157 11.18 5.19 1.45
N ILE A 158 10.71 6.40 1.73
CA ILE A 158 11.01 7.16 2.96
C ILE A 158 9.79 7.05 3.88
N PRO A 159 9.75 6.05 4.80
CA PRO A 159 8.62 5.88 5.68
C PRO A 159 8.65 6.85 6.85
N ILE A 160 7.56 7.57 7.05
CA ILE A 160 7.32 8.43 8.22
C ILE A 160 6.29 7.75 9.12
N ILE A 161 6.70 7.39 10.33
CA ILE A 161 5.80 6.75 11.29
C ILE A 161 5.02 7.82 12.06
N LEU A 162 3.70 7.78 11.97
CA LEU A 162 2.82 8.64 12.75
C LEU A 162 2.77 8.15 14.20
N LYS A 163 2.80 9.07 15.16
CA LYS A 163 2.75 8.74 16.60
C LYS A 163 1.34 8.36 17.07
N LYS A 164 0.32 8.71 16.31
CA LYS A 164 -1.10 8.41 16.60
C LYS A 164 -1.94 8.51 15.32
N GLU A 165 -3.09 7.86 15.36
CA GLU A 165 -4.12 8.03 14.34
C GLU A 165 -4.62 9.49 14.32
N ILE A 166 -4.74 10.04 13.12
CA ILE A 166 -5.29 11.36 12.86
C ILE A 166 -5.87 11.40 11.46
N GLU A 167 -7.10 11.88 11.32
CA GLU A 167 -7.77 12.03 10.03
C GLU A 167 -6.95 12.92 9.08
N GLY A 168 -6.81 12.47 7.82
CA GLY A 168 -6.04 13.16 6.78
C GLY A 168 -4.53 13.13 7.00
N PHE A 169 -4.06 12.35 7.99
CA PHE A 169 -2.65 12.13 8.30
C PHE A 169 -1.84 13.44 8.39
N VAL A 170 -0.56 13.47 8.05
CA VAL A 170 0.25 14.70 8.08
C VAL A 170 0.26 15.37 6.72
N LEU A 171 0.45 14.62 5.64
CA LEU A 171 0.57 15.17 4.28
C LEU A 171 -0.67 15.98 3.87
N ASN A 172 -1.87 15.36 3.96
CA ASN A 172 -3.11 16.04 3.56
C ASN A 172 -3.43 17.24 4.46
N ARG A 173 -3.09 17.18 5.74
CA ARG A 173 -3.28 18.30 6.67
C ARG A 173 -2.37 19.48 6.34
N LEU A 174 -1.11 19.22 5.99
CA LEU A 174 -0.18 20.27 5.55
C LEU A 174 -0.62 20.87 4.21
N GLN A 175 -1.02 20.04 3.23
CA GLN A 175 -1.56 20.52 1.96
C GLN A 175 -2.80 21.39 2.18
N GLY A 176 -3.73 20.95 3.02
CA GLY A 176 -4.94 21.73 3.34
C GLY A 176 -4.61 23.07 3.98
N ALA A 177 -3.65 23.12 4.90
CA ALA A 177 -3.22 24.37 5.52
C ALA A 177 -2.60 25.34 4.52
N LEU A 178 -1.74 24.84 3.64
CA LEU A 178 -1.10 25.64 2.58
C LEU A 178 -2.13 26.17 1.57
N LEU A 179 -3.07 25.32 1.14
CA LEU A 179 -4.13 25.74 0.22
C LEU A 179 -5.04 26.81 0.85
N ASN A 180 -5.43 26.62 2.12
CA ASN A 180 -6.24 27.59 2.82
C ASN A 180 -5.54 28.96 2.95
N GLU A 181 -4.24 28.99 3.14
CA GLU A 181 -3.49 30.25 3.18
C GLU A 181 -3.32 30.87 1.78
N ALA A 182 -3.11 30.04 0.76
CA ALA A 182 -2.90 30.52 -0.61
C ALA A 182 -4.16 31.16 -1.26
N VAL A 183 -5.38 30.83 -0.76
CA VAL A 183 -6.65 31.40 -1.25
C VAL A 183 -7.18 32.54 -0.36
N ARG A 184 -6.43 32.92 0.65
CA ARG A 184 -6.73 34.04 1.57
C ARG A 184 -6.33 35.39 1.00
#